data_93b3c5710bb198376e61b845321f40ca
#
_entry.id   93b3c5710bb198376e61b845321f40ca
#
_cell.length_a   1.000
_cell.length_b   1.000
_cell.length_c   1.000
_cell.angle_alpha   90.00
_cell.angle_beta   90.00
_cell.angle_gamma   90.00
#
_symmetry.space_group_name_H-M   'P 1'
#
loop_
_entity.id
_entity.type
_entity.pdbx_description
1 polymer ?
#
loop_
_entity_poly.entity_id
_entity_poly.type
_entity_poly.pdbx_seq_one_letter_code
_entity_poly.pdbx_strand_id
1 'polypeptide(L)'
;MTDYAIRTDLAAMDLDLVPEWLSTDAYWSVGRSRAAVATAAEHSLNVGAFTDDGQQVAYARVVTDHATFAWLCDVYVDRDHRGRGLGKRLVAAVAERVDELGVNRTLLKTRDAHEVYAGHGFEPVPDPALWMIRTPGTATS
;
A
#
# COMPACT_ATOMS: atom_id res chain seq x y z
N MET A 1 19.21 -2.17 18.14
CA MET A 1 17.84 -2.37 17.62
C MET A 1 17.53 -1.22 16.66
N THR A 2 17.13 -1.58 15.45
CA THR A 2 16.81 -0.56 14.47
C THR A 2 15.45 0.03 14.76
N ASP A 3 15.39 1.35 14.86
CA ASP A 3 14.13 2.05 14.99
C ASP A 3 13.73 2.62 13.63
N TYR A 4 12.44 2.72 13.38
CA TYR A 4 11.91 3.21 12.11
C TYR A 4 10.94 4.35 12.36
N ALA A 5 10.96 5.33 11.47
CA ALA A 5 9.98 6.41 11.47
C ALA A 5 8.94 6.15 10.40
N ILE A 6 7.67 6.36 10.72
CA ILE A 6 6.58 6.29 9.75
C ILE A 6 6.28 7.72 9.30
N ARG A 7 6.26 7.93 7.99
CA ARG A 7 5.94 9.22 7.39
C ARG A 7 4.84 9.08 6.36
N THR A 8 4.05 10.12 6.20
CA THR A 8 2.88 10.11 5.33
C THR A 8 2.88 11.21 4.27
N ASP A 9 3.87 12.08 4.27
CA ASP A 9 3.96 13.16 3.29
C ASP A 9 4.58 12.65 1.98
N LEU A 10 3.97 13.01 0.88
CA LEU A 10 4.45 12.61 -0.45
C LEU A 10 5.90 13.02 -0.68
N ALA A 11 6.27 14.22 -0.20
CA ALA A 11 7.61 14.74 -0.39
C ALA A 11 8.70 13.87 0.26
N ALA A 12 8.36 13.07 1.27
CA ALA A 12 9.31 12.17 1.92
C ALA A 12 9.53 10.88 1.13
N MET A 13 8.62 10.52 0.23
CA MET A 13 8.69 9.25 -0.49
C MET A 13 9.80 9.26 -1.54
N ASP A 14 10.57 8.18 -1.57
CA ASP A 14 11.65 8.01 -2.53
C ASP A 14 11.08 7.46 -3.83
N LEU A 15 10.75 8.36 -4.76
CA LEU A 15 10.13 8.00 -6.03
C LEU A 15 11.15 7.52 -7.07
N ASP A 16 12.38 7.28 -6.67
CA ASP A 16 13.35 6.51 -7.45
C ASP A 16 13.35 5.04 -6.99
N LEU A 17 13.28 4.83 -5.70
CA LEU A 17 13.36 3.50 -5.08
C LEU A 17 12.02 2.76 -5.12
N VAL A 18 10.92 3.42 -4.78
CA VAL A 18 9.59 2.79 -4.77
C VAL A 18 9.21 2.21 -6.13
N PRO A 19 9.38 2.92 -7.24
CA PRO A 19 9.11 2.33 -8.56
C PRO A 19 9.95 1.09 -8.84
N GLU A 20 11.21 1.08 -8.42
CA GLU A 20 12.07 -0.08 -8.60
C GLU A 20 11.51 -1.30 -7.86
N TRP A 21 11.14 -1.13 -6.60
CA TRP A 21 10.54 -2.21 -5.82
C TRP A 21 9.28 -2.76 -6.50
N LEU A 22 8.38 -1.86 -6.88
CA LEU A 22 7.06 -2.25 -7.40
C LEU A 22 7.14 -2.85 -8.79
N SER A 23 8.11 -2.45 -9.61
CA SER A 23 8.24 -2.97 -10.96
C SER A 23 9.04 -4.27 -11.06
N THR A 24 9.84 -4.59 -10.05
CA THR A 24 10.74 -5.75 -10.12
C THR A 24 10.44 -6.84 -9.11
N ASP A 25 9.98 -6.51 -7.92
CA ASP A 25 9.82 -7.49 -6.84
C ASP A 25 8.38 -7.71 -6.39
N ALA A 26 7.51 -6.73 -6.57
CA ALA A 26 6.11 -6.86 -6.18
C ALA A 26 5.33 -7.61 -7.27
N TYR A 27 4.90 -8.82 -6.98
CA TYR A 27 4.28 -9.69 -7.99
C TYR A 27 3.04 -9.06 -8.66
N TRP A 28 2.35 -8.18 -7.92
CA TRP A 28 1.11 -7.55 -8.42
C TRP A 28 1.35 -6.39 -9.38
N SER A 29 2.58 -5.94 -9.52
CA SER A 29 2.89 -4.74 -10.30
C SER A 29 4.17 -4.84 -11.12
N VAL A 30 4.65 -6.06 -11.37
CA VAL A 30 5.85 -6.29 -12.19
C VAL A 30 5.67 -5.60 -13.55
N GLY A 31 6.67 -4.80 -13.92
CA GLY A 31 6.66 -4.07 -15.18
C GLY A 31 5.98 -2.71 -15.13
N ARG A 32 5.43 -2.31 -13.99
CA ARG A 32 4.81 -0.99 -13.87
C ARG A 32 5.86 0.11 -14.07
N SER A 33 5.55 1.10 -14.90
CA SER A 33 6.52 2.16 -15.22
C SER A 33 6.71 3.11 -14.04
N ARG A 34 7.88 3.76 -14.00
CA ARG A 34 8.16 4.78 -13.01
C ARG A 34 7.14 5.92 -13.07
N ALA A 35 6.78 6.34 -14.27
CA ALA A 35 5.78 7.39 -14.45
C ALA A 35 4.43 7.00 -13.86
N ALA A 36 4.01 5.74 -14.04
CA ALA A 36 2.76 5.26 -13.47
C ALA A 36 2.80 5.25 -11.94
N VAL A 37 3.93 4.82 -11.36
CA VAL A 37 4.10 4.83 -9.90
C VAL A 37 4.05 6.26 -9.36
N ALA A 38 4.74 7.19 -10.01
CA ALA A 38 4.76 8.59 -9.58
C ALA A 38 3.37 9.21 -9.66
N THR A 39 2.65 8.99 -10.76
CA THR A 39 1.28 9.50 -10.93
C THR A 39 0.36 8.92 -9.86
N ALA A 40 0.45 7.63 -9.63
CA ALA A 40 -0.37 6.97 -8.60
C ALA A 40 -0.09 7.55 -7.21
N ALA A 41 1.19 7.77 -6.89
CA ALA A 41 1.57 8.36 -5.59
C ALA A 41 0.99 9.76 -5.42
N GLU A 42 1.05 10.59 -6.47
CA GLU A 42 0.52 11.96 -6.43
C GLU A 42 -0.97 12.02 -6.15
N HIS A 43 -1.72 11.00 -6.57
CA HIS A 43 -3.18 10.97 -6.43
C HIS A 43 -3.65 10.05 -5.31
N SER A 44 -2.76 9.66 -4.41
CA SER A 44 -3.07 8.74 -3.32
C SER A 44 -2.53 9.27 -2.01
N LEU A 45 -2.96 8.67 -0.92
CA LEU A 45 -2.25 8.79 0.36
C LEU A 45 -1.07 7.84 0.34
N ASN A 46 0.06 8.26 0.88
CA ASN A 46 1.27 7.47 0.93
C ASN A 46 1.71 7.27 2.37
N VAL A 47 2.20 6.09 2.67
CA VAL A 47 2.80 5.78 3.97
C VAL A 47 4.13 5.13 3.70
N GLY A 48 5.17 5.59 4.37
CA GLY A 48 6.49 4.99 4.25
C GLY A 48 7.13 4.77 5.60
N ALA A 49 8.01 3.80 5.68
CA ALA A 49 8.87 3.58 6.83
C ALA A 49 10.31 3.91 6.45
N PHE A 50 11.02 4.54 7.37
CA PHE A 50 12.35 5.09 7.12
C PHE A 50 13.29 4.73 8.27
N THR A 51 14.55 4.47 7.95
CA THR A 51 15.59 4.29 8.95
C THR A 51 16.00 5.63 9.57
N ASP A 52 16.80 5.56 10.63
CA ASP A 52 17.29 6.77 11.31
C ASP A 52 18.09 7.69 10.39
N ASP A 53 18.76 7.13 9.40
CA ASP A 53 19.53 7.92 8.42
C ASP A 53 18.69 8.34 7.21
N GLY A 54 17.38 8.14 7.26
CA GLY A 54 16.47 8.67 6.26
C GLY A 54 16.23 7.79 5.06
N GLN A 55 16.74 6.55 5.04
CA GLN A 55 16.48 5.63 3.93
C GLN A 55 15.09 5.04 4.04
N GLN A 56 14.33 5.09 2.96
CA GLN A 56 13.03 4.44 2.92
C GLN A 56 13.19 2.93 2.80
N VAL A 57 12.43 2.19 3.62
CA VAL A 57 12.52 0.73 3.67
C VAL A 57 11.16 0.04 3.54
N ALA A 58 10.08 0.80 3.43
CA ALA A 58 8.75 0.24 3.23
C ALA A 58 7.82 1.29 2.63
N TYR A 59 6.73 0.83 2.02
CA TYR A 59 5.76 1.70 1.35
C TYR A 59 4.37 1.08 1.40
N ALA A 60 3.36 1.94 1.46
CA ALA A 60 1.97 1.57 1.26
C ALA A 60 1.24 2.74 0.62
N ARG A 61 0.23 2.46 -0.19
CA ARG A 61 -0.54 3.47 -0.90
C ARG A 61 -2.02 3.25 -0.66
N VAL A 62 -2.75 4.33 -0.46
CA VAL A 62 -4.21 4.29 -0.28
C VAL A 62 -4.87 5.18 -1.32
N VAL A 63 -5.69 4.60 -2.17
CA VAL A 63 -6.53 5.34 -3.10
C VAL A 63 -7.83 5.66 -2.38
N THR A 64 -8.21 6.93 -2.30
CA THR A 64 -9.40 7.31 -1.54
C THR A 64 -9.98 8.62 -2.05
N ASP A 65 -11.30 8.78 -1.90
CA ASP A 65 -11.99 10.04 -2.12
C ASP A 65 -12.00 10.92 -0.84
N HIS A 66 -11.35 10.47 0.21
CA HIS A 66 -11.28 11.14 1.52
C HIS A 66 -12.63 11.20 2.26
N ALA A 67 -13.64 10.47 1.83
CA ALA A 67 -14.98 10.57 2.40
C ALA A 67 -15.69 9.23 2.53
N THR A 68 -15.74 8.45 1.44
CA THR A 68 -16.64 7.29 1.40
C THR A 68 -15.94 5.96 1.22
N PHE A 69 -14.74 5.93 0.65
CA PHE A 69 -14.12 4.68 0.22
C PHE A 69 -12.61 4.81 0.22
N ALA A 70 -11.93 3.69 0.50
CA ALA A 70 -10.48 3.59 0.37
C ALA A 70 -10.09 2.23 -0.18
N TRP A 71 -8.99 2.21 -0.93
CA TRP A 71 -8.37 1.00 -1.46
C TRP A 71 -6.91 0.98 -1.04
N LEU A 72 -6.54 0.05 -0.17
CA LEU A 72 -5.16 -0.14 0.25
C LEU A 72 -4.43 -1.02 -0.75
N CYS A 73 -3.31 -0.54 -1.25
CA CYS A 73 -2.53 -1.25 -2.25
C CYS A 73 -1.04 -0.93 -2.12
N ASP A 74 -0.24 -1.66 -2.90
CA ASP A 74 1.21 -1.44 -3.00
C ASP A 74 1.92 -1.48 -1.64
N VAL A 75 1.50 -2.37 -0.76
CA VAL A 75 2.17 -2.59 0.53
C VAL A 75 3.43 -3.41 0.30
N TYR A 76 4.58 -2.80 0.52
CA TYR A 76 5.86 -3.44 0.24
C TYR A 76 6.88 -3.11 1.33
N VAL A 77 7.63 -4.12 1.74
CA VAL A 77 8.74 -3.97 2.70
C VAL A 77 10.02 -4.45 2.00
N ASP A 78 11.07 -3.63 2.09
CA ASP A 78 12.38 -3.99 1.55
C ASP A 78 12.82 -5.35 2.13
N ARG A 79 13.34 -6.22 1.27
CA ARG A 79 13.74 -7.58 1.65
C ARG A 79 14.67 -7.61 2.87
N ASP A 80 15.59 -6.67 2.94
CA ASP A 80 16.58 -6.63 4.02
C ASP A 80 15.99 -6.18 5.36
N HIS A 81 14.75 -5.70 5.35
CA HIS A 81 14.07 -5.20 6.54
C HIS A 81 12.83 -6.00 6.91
N ARG A 82 12.62 -7.14 6.25
CA ARG A 82 11.48 -8.01 6.56
C ARG A 82 11.68 -8.74 7.87
N GLY A 83 10.58 -9.20 8.47
CA GLY A 83 10.62 -9.92 9.73
C GLY A 83 10.77 -9.02 10.95
N ARG A 84 10.56 -7.71 10.81
CA ARG A 84 10.72 -6.72 11.88
C ARG A 84 9.43 -5.99 12.21
N GLY A 85 8.29 -6.49 11.71
CA GLY A 85 6.99 -5.91 12.02
C GLY A 85 6.65 -4.64 11.23
N LEU A 86 7.41 -4.29 10.19
CA LEU A 86 7.15 -3.08 9.41
C LEU A 86 5.82 -3.13 8.66
N GLY A 87 5.48 -4.28 8.09
CA GLY A 87 4.18 -4.43 7.42
C GLY A 87 3.02 -4.13 8.35
N LYS A 88 3.07 -4.62 9.57
CA LYS A 88 2.05 -4.35 10.59
C LYS A 88 2.02 -2.87 10.95
N ARG A 89 3.17 -2.24 11.07
CA ARG A 89 3.23 -0.80 11.39
C ARG A 89 2.65 0.05 10.27
N LEU A 90 2.92 -0.30 9.01
CA LEU A 90 2.32 0.39 7.86
C LEU A 90 0.80 0.25 7.88
N VAL A 91 0.31 -0.96 8.09
CA VAL A 91 -1.15 -1.22 8.11
C VAL A 91 -1.82 -0.47 9.26
N ALA A 92 -1.17 -0.43 10.43
CA ALA A 92 -1.66 0.34 11.57
C ALA A 92 -1.77 1.83 11.23
N ALA A 93 -0.76 2.39 10.57
CA ALA A 93 -0.76 3.80 10.16
C ALA A 93 -1.87 4.06 9.13
N VAL A 94 -2.08 3.15 8.19
CA VAL A 94 -3.17 3.26 7.21
C VAL A 94 -4.53 3.23 7.92
N ALA A 95 -4.74 2.28 8.83
CA ALA A 95 -6.01 2.15 9.55
C ALA A 95 -6.31 3.42 10.33
N GLU A 96 -5.31 3.97 11.01
CA GLU A 96 -5.45 5.22 11.74
C GLU A 96 -5.85 6.36 10.80
N ARG A 97 -5.21 6.46 9.64
CA ARG A 97 -5.47 7.52 8.68
C ARG A 97 -6.88 7.45 8.10
N VAL A 98 -7.32 6.26 7.68
CA VAL A 98 -8.68 6.12 7.13
C VAL A 98 -9.75 6.33 8.19
N ASP A 99 -9.47 5.98 9.44
CA ASP A 99 -10.38 6.25 10.55
C ASP A 99 -10.51 7.75 10.80
N GLU A 100 -9.39 8.49 10.77
CA GLU A 100 -9.41 9.95 10.91
C GLU A 100 -10.22 10.63 9.81
N LEU A 101 -10.17 10.10 8.57
CA LEU A 101 -10.95 10.62 7.45
C LEU A 101 -12.44 10.30 7.56
N GLY A 102 -12.81 9.36 8.43
CA GLY A 102 -14.19 8.91 8.54
C GLY A 102 -14.62 7.98 7.41
N VAL A 103 -13.69 7.42 6.68
CA VAL A 103 -13.97 6.45 5.63
C VAL A 103 -14.48 5.16 6.26
N ASN A 104 -15.67 4.72 5.89
CA ASN A 104 -16.29 3.56 6.51
C ASN A 104 -16.16 2.26 5.71
N ARG A 105 -15.41 2.31 4.61
CA ARG A 105 -15.14 1.10 3.81
C ARG A 105 -13.75 1.20 3.20
N THR A 106 -12.87 0.32 3.64
CA THR A 106 -11.51 0.19 3.07
C THR A 106 -11.35 -1.23 2.57
N LEU A 107 -11.01 -1.38 1.29
CA LEU A 107 -10.78 -2.67 0.67
C LEU A 107 -9.32 -2.89 0.39
N LEU A 108 -8.93 -4.14 0.35
CA LEU A 108 -7.63 -4.56 -0.16
C LEU A 108 -7.76 -5.93 -0.81
N LYS A 109 -6.72 -6.30 -1.52
CA LYS A 109 -6.60 -7.63 -2.09
C LYS A 109 -5.24 -8.18 -1.69
N THR A 110 -5.20 -9.38 -1.13
CA THR A 110 -3.94 -10.02 -0.76
C THR A 110 -3.99 -11.49 -1.10
N ARG A 111 -2.85 -12.03 -1.53
CA ARG A 111 -2.72 -13.45 -1.83
C ARG A 111 -2.39 -14.26 -0.57
N ASP A 112 -1.58 -13.70 0.32
CA ASP A 112 -0.92 -14.49 1.37
C ASP A 112 -0.72 -13.75 2.70
N ALA A 113 -1.26 -12.56 2.88
CA ALA A 113 -1.03 -11.76 4.07
C ALA A 113 -2.30 -11.48 4.89
N HIS A 114 -3.30 -12.33 4.77
CA HIS A 114 -4.59 -12.13 5.45
C HIS A 114 -4.44 -11.90 6.96
N GLU A 115 -3.52 -12.58 7.61
CA GLU A 115 -3.33 -12.45 9.06
C GLU A 115 -2.87 -11.06 9.48
N VAL A 116 -2.04 -10.41 8.67
CA VAL A 116 -1.58 -9.05 8.95
C VAL A 116 -2.76 -8.09 8.95
N TYR A 117 -3.62 -8.22 7.97
CA TYR A 117 -4.76 -7.31 7.82
C TYR A 117 -5.87 -7.63 8.81
N ALA A 118 -6.11 -8.91 9.10
CA ALA A 118 -7.12 -9.32 10.08
C ALA A 118 -6.85 -8.70 11.46
N GLY A 119 -5.59 -8.53 11.83
CA GLY A 119 -5.22 -7.87 13.08
C GLY A 119 -5.65 -6.41 13.18
N HIS A 120 -6.04 -5.79 12.06
CA HIS A 120 -6.47 -4.40 12.00
C HIS A 120 -7.92 -4.24 11.52
N GLY A 121 -8.74 -5.28 11.70
CA GLY A 121 -10.16 -5.20 11.44
C GLY A 121 -10.59 -5.57 10.03
N PHE A 122 -9.67 -5.98 9.17
CA PHE A 122 -10.04 -6.46 7.85
C PHE A 122 -10.56 -7.90 7.94
N GLU A 123 -11.58 -8.18 7.17
CA GLU A 123 -12.15 -9.51 7.09
C GLU A 123 -12.51 -9.82 5.63
N PRO A 124 -12.71 -11.10 5.28
CA PRO A 124 -13.15 -11.42 3.92
C PRO A 124 -14.40 -10.62 3.57
N VAL A 125 -14.47 -10.16 2.32
CA VAL A 125 -15.63 -9.40 1.85
C VAL A 125 -16.88 -10.25 2.01
N PRO A 126 -17.92 -9.77 2.72
CA PRO A 126 -19.19 -10.48 2.75
C PRO A 126 -19.79 -10.53 1.35
N ASP A 127 -20.39 -11.64 0.99
CA ASP A 127 -21.03 -11.83 -0.31
C ASP A 127 -20.09 -11.49 -1.48
N PRO A 128 -18.97 -12.22 -1.63
CA PRO A 128 -18.00 -11.89 -2.68
C PRO A 128 -18.59 -11.90 -4.09
N ALA A 129 -19.68 -12.62 -4.30
CA ALA A 129 -20.36 -12.65 -5.60
C ALA A 129 -20.98 -11.30 -5.99
N LEU A 130 -21.14 -10.38 -5.06
CA LEU A 130 -21.62 -9.03 -5.36
C LEU A 130 -20.55 -8.14 -5.96
N TRP A 131 -19.30 -8.53 -5.89
CA TRP A 131 -18.17 -7.73 -6.35
C TRP A 131 -17.77 -8.10 -7.75
N MET A 132 -17.51 -7.09 -8.58
CA MET A 132 -17.10 -7.30 -9.96
C MET A 132 -15.87 -6.46 -10.26
N ILE A 133 -15.00 -6.97 -11.09
CA ILE A 133 -13.84 -6.26 -11.59
C ILE A 133 -13.96 -6.11 -13.11
N ARG A 134 -13.57 -4.95 -13.62
CA ARG A 134 -13.44 -4.76 -15.05
C ARG A 134 -11.97 -4.56 -15.38
N THR A 135 -11.45 -5.46 -16.19
CA THR A 135 -10.09 -5.35 -16.72
C THR A 135 -10.22 -5.09 -18.22
N PRO A 136 -9.56 -4.06 -18.76
CA PRO A 136 -9.63 -3.82 -20.20
C PRO A 136 -9.21 -5.06 -20.95
N GLY A 137 -9.97 -5.42 -21.97
CA GLY A 137 -9.60 -6.51 -22.83
C GLY A 137 -8.25 -6.21 -23.46
N THR A 138 -7.41 -7.23 -23.53
CA THR A 138 -6.22 -7.08 -24.32
C THR A 138 -6.67 -6.96 -25.75
N ALA A 139 -6.19 -6.00 -26.36
CA ALA A 139 -6.63 -5.77 -27.67
C ALA A 139 -6.46 -6.97 -28.53
N THR A 140 -6.27 -7.79 -28.07
CA THR A 140 -6.35 -8.71 -28.72
C THR A 140 -6.82 -9.27 -28.70
N SER A 141 -7.20 -8.83 -28.35
CA SER A 141 -7.19 -9.35 -28.06
C SER A 141 -7.16 -9.93 -28.86
#